data_9027ad9bee834fceb201fdf4df1ffbe8
#
_entry.id   9027ad9bee834fceb201fdf4df1ffbe8
#
_cell.length_a   1.000
_cell.length_b   1.000
_cell.length_c   1.000
_cell.angle_alpha   90.00
_cell.angle_beta   90.00
_cell.angle_gamma   90.00
#
_symmetry.space_group_name_H-M   'P 1'
#
loop_
_entity.id
_entity.type
_entity.pdbx_description
1 polymer ?
#
loop_
_entity_poly.entity_id
_entity_poly.type
_entity_poly.pdbx_seq_one_letter_code
_entity_poly.pdbx_strand_id
1 'polypeptide(L)'
;MFKVPSLTYFLLLLLVIPIFYLGKLIKDKNAVYYLSFLLFLMEIFKQVYLLIAHKWSVWYLPFQLCSIPMYLFLFRKSKSYLKFIKTYSLLGAIAALCYPMDMIAHGLVLCIHSYLFHYTIILMSSIVFFNKLDNDTSFKQATILFLIMCIIATILNYSLNSFGEINMFYINCLRKPYQPIVNKITNTYLANTSYILVIIIVSYLIEHFI
;
A
#
# COMPACT_ATOMS: atom_id res chain seq x y z
N MET A 1 -7.04 8.02 22.29
CA MET A 1 -7.18 7.93 20.84
C MET A 1 -6.82 9.29 20.24
N PHE A 2 -5.76 9.38 19.43
CA PHE A 2 -5.34 10.63 18.79
C PHE A 2 -6.34 10.95 17.68
N LYS A 3 -7.01 12.12 17.76
CA LYS A 3 -7.95 12.55 16.73
C LYS A 3 -7.29 13.64 15.89
N VAL A 4 -7.09 13.38 14.61
CA VAL A 4 -6.70 14.44 13.67
C VAL A 4 -7.92 15.34 13.45
N PRO A 5 -7.82 16.66 13.63
CA PRO A 5 -8.92 17.58 13.31
C PRO A 5 -9.35 17.40 11.84
N SER A 6 -10.65 17.47 11.57
CA SER A 6 -11.21 17.25 10.23
C SER A 6 -10.60 18.15 9.15
N LEU A 7 -10.32 19.41 9.49
CA LEU A 7 -9.66 20.36 8.59
C LEU A 7 -8.21 19.92 8.28
N THR A 8 -7.44 19.52 9.29
CA THR A 8 -6.06 19.02 9.11
C THR A 8 -6.06 17.77 8.23
N TYR A 9 -6.98 16.85 8.46
CA TYR A 9 -7.15 15.66 7.64
C TYR A 9 -7.45 16.01 6.18
N PHE A 10 -8.36 16.94 5.94
CA PHE A 10 -8.70 17.40 4.60
C PHE A 10 -7.50 18.05 3.89
N LEU A 11 -6.74 18.91 4.61
CA LEU A 11 -5.52 19.51 4.07
C LEU A 11 -4.46 18.48 3.72
N LEU A 12 -4.29 17.45 4.57
CA LEU A 12 -3.38 16.34 4.28
C LEU A 12 -3.81 15.57 3.02
N LEU A 13 -5.10 15.31 2.82
CA LEU A 13 -5.58 14.69 1.58
C LEU A 13 -5.30 15.55 0.34
N LEU A 14 -5.45 16.87 0.45
CA LEU A 14 -5.14 17.77 -0.67
C LEU A 14 -3.67 17.75 -1.09
N LEU A 15 -2.74 17.39 -0.18
CA LEU A 15 -1.31 17.24 -0.50
C LEU A 15 -1.03 16.09 -1.49
N VAL A 16 -1.93 15.16 -1.67
CA VAL A 16 -1.80 14.10 -2.68
C VAL A 16 -1.58 14.67 -4.08
N ILE A 17 -2.31 15.74 -4.42
CA ILE A 17 -2.24 16.38 -5.75
C ILE A 17 -0.85 16.96 -6.02
N PRO A 18 -0.32 17.90 -5.21
CA PRO A 18 1.00 18.48 -5.46
C PRO A 18 2.12 17.43 -5.37
N ILE A 19 2.03 16.45 -4.47
CA ILE A 19 3.02 15.37 -4.39
C ILE A 19 3.01 14.52 -5.66
N PHE A 20 1.85 14.20 -6.22
CA PHE A 20 1.76 13.49 -7.50
C PHE A 20 2.40 14.30 -8.62
N TYR A 21 2.12 15.62 -8.72
CA TYR A 21 2.74 16.45 -9.74
C TYR A 21 4.24 16.70 -9.53
N LEU A 22 4.74 16.63 -8.29
CA LEU A 22 6.17 16.73 -7.99
C LEU A 22 6.98 15.66 -8.73
N GLY A 23 6.45 14.46 -8.93
CA GLY A 23 7.09 13.40 -9.69
C GLY A 23 7.40 13.77 -11.15
N LYS A 24 6.67 14.72 -11.75
CA LYS A 24 6.95 15.25 -13.09
C LYS A 24 8.28 16.03 -13.15
N LEU A 25 8.69 16.62 -12.04
CA LEU A 25 9.92 17.40 -11.95
C LEU A 25 11.16 16.51 -11.75
N ILE A 26 10.97 15.28 -11.24
CA ILE A 26 12.05 14.35 -10.97
C ILE A 26 12.35 13.56 -12.25
N LYS A 27 13.47 13.86 -12.90
CA LYS A 27 13.89 13.20 -14.16
C LYS A 27 14.84 12.03 -13.95
N ASP A 28 15.42 11.89 -12.75
CA ASP A 28 16.26 10.75 -12.43
C ASP A 28 15.41 9.49 -12.27
N LYS A 29 15.58 8.56 -13.19
CA LYS A 29 14.91 7.26 -13.19
C LYS A 29 15.28 6.38 -12.00
N ASN A 30 16.45 6.61 -11.40
CA ASN A 30 16.89 5.88 -10.21
C ASN A 30 16.21 6.38 -8.93
N ALA A 31 15.60 7.55 -8.95
CA ALA A 31 14.88 8.10 -7.79
C ALA A 31 13.85 7.10 -7.22
N VAL A 32 13.18 6.31 -8.07
CA VAL A 32 12.22 5.29 -7.64
C VAL A 32 12.89 4.24 -6.74
N TYR A 33 14.12 3.84 -7.05
CA TYR A 33 14.87 2.86 -6.24
C TYR A 33 15.38 3.45 -4.93
N TYR A 34 15.79 4.72 -4.93
CA TYR A 34 16.16 5.42 -3.70
C TYR A 34 14.97 5.61 -2.76
N LEU A 35 13.81 5.96 -3.31
CA LEU A 35 12.56 6.06 -2.54
C LEU A 35 12.11 4.70 -2.02
N SER A 36 12.28 3.63 -2.80
CA SER A 36 12.02 2.25 -2.33
C SER A 36 12.90 1.90 -1.13
N PHE A 37 14.19 2.22 -1.19
CA PHE A 37 15.10 2.01 -0.07
C PHE A 37 14.75 2.88 1.14
N LEU A 38 14.34 4.13 0.92
CA LEU A 38 13.81 5.00 1.98
C LEU A 38 12.58 4.38 2.66
N LEU A 39 11.63 3.86 1.89
CA LEU A 39 10.46 3.15 2.45
C LEU A 39 10.88 1.95 3.30
N PHE A 40 11.89 1.20 2.87
CA PHE A 40 12.44 0.09 3.63
C PHE A 40 13.04 0.55 4.98
N LEU A 41 13.80 1.65 4.99
CA LEU A 41 14.33 2.23 6.23
C LEU A 41 13.21 2.75 7.14
N MET A 42 12.19 3.38 6.58
CA MET A 42 11.00 3.81 7.33
C MET A 42 10.29 2.61 7.97
N GLU A 43 10.20 1.50 7.25
CA GLU A 43 9.60 0.27 7.78
C GLU A 43 10.42 -0.30 8.95
N ILE A 44 11.76 -0.35 8.83
CA ILE A 44 12.65 -0.75 9.93
C ILE A 44 12.40 0.15 11.15
N PHE A 45 12.36 1.46 10.95
CA PHE A 45 12.06 2.41 12.03
C PHE A 45 10.74 2.07 12.72
N LYS A 46 9.67 1.83 11.97
CA LYS A 46 8.36 1.45 12.50
C LYS A 46 8.45 0.16 13.34
N GLN A 47 9.11 -0.87 12.83
CA GLN A 47 9.23 -2.15 13.53
C GLN A 47 10.00 -2.00 14.85
N VAL A 48 11.14 -1.28 14.83
CA VAL A 48 11.95 -1.00 16.02
C VAL A 48 11.16 -0.17 17.04
N TYR A 49 10.47 0.88 16.57
CA TYR A 49 9.62 1.71 17.43
C TYR A 49 8.53 0.89 18.14
N LEU A 50 7.85 0.01 17.41
CA LEU A 50 6.80 -0.84 17.96
C LEU A 50 7.35 -1.85 18.98
N LEU A 51 8.54 -2.41 18.73
CA LEU A 51 9.20 -3.32 19.65
C LEU A 51 9.58 -2.61 20.95
N ILE A 52 10.20 -1.43 20.88
CA ILE A 52 10.59 -0.63 22.05
C ILE A 52 9.35 -0.19 22.86
N ALA A 53 8.27 0.16 22.15
CA ALA A 53 7.01 0.56 22.78
C ALA A 53 6.18 -0.60 23.34
N HIS A 54 6.64 -1.85 23.22
CA HIS A 54 5.91 -3.07 23.58
C HIS A 54 4.51 -3.17 22.92
N LYS A 55 4.38 -2.66 21.70
CA LYS A 55 3.13 -2.63 20.90
C LYS A 55 3.21 -3.46 19.62
N TRP A 56 4.30 -4.19 19.43
CA TRP A 56 4.48 -4.98 18.24
C TRP A 56 3.49 -6.16 18.21
N SER A 57 2.95 -6.44 17.03
CA SER A 57 2.13 -7.61 16.74
C SER A 57 2.30 -8.03 15.28
N VAL A 58 1.87 -9.23 14.93
CA VAL A 58 1.90 -9.75 13.56
C VAL A 58 1.10 -8.91 12.56
N TRP A 59 0.15 -8.10 13.05
CA TRP A 59 -0.60 -7.13 12.26
C TRP A 59 0.30 -6.11 11.54
N TYR A 60 1.42 -5.74 12.16
CA TYR A 60 2.33 -4.70 11.64
C TYR A 60 3.37 -5.23 10.65
N LEU A 61 3.35 -6.52 10.33
CA LEU A 61 4.25 -7.06 9.31
C LEU A 61 4.06 -6.34 7.97
N PRO A 62 5.15 -6.03 7.26
CA PRO A 62 5.13 -5.19 6.08
C PRO A 62 4.70 -5.94 4.81
N PHE A 63 3.52 -6.53 4.83
CA PHE A 63 2.96 -7.26 3.70
C PHE A 63 1.52 -6.80 3.41
N GLN A 64 1.36 -5.49 3.24
CA GLN A 64 0.13 -4.86 2.74
C GLN A 64 0.38 -4.34 1.32
N LEU A 65 -0.69 -4.06 0.57
CA LEU A 65 -0.61 -3.56 -0.80
C LEU A 65 0.27 -2.31 -0.93
N CYS A 66 0.19 -1.41 0.05
CA CYS A 66 1.03 -0.22 0.15
C CYS A 66 2.48 -0.52 0.59
N SER A 67 2.77 -1.64 1.24
CA SER A 67 4.13 -1.95 1.67
C SER A 67 5.00 -2.58 0.58
N ILE A 68 4.39 -3.17 -0.45
CA ILE A 68 5.12 -3.85 -1.52
C ILE A 68 6.15 -2.96 -2.23
N PRO A 69 5.93 -1.65 -2.49
CA PRO A 69 6.91 -0.79 -3.14
C PRO A 69 8.28 -0.74 -2.48
N MET A 70 8.35 -0.96 -1.17
CA MET A 70 9.63 -0.94 -0.45
C MET A 70 10.59 -2.04 -0.89
N TYR A 71 10.11 -3.12 -1.52
CA TYR A 71 10.95 -4.22 -1.99
C TYR A 71 11.51 -4.00 -3.41
N LEU A 72 11.15 -2.90 -4.09
CA LEU A 72 11.59 -2.65 -5.47
C LEU A 72 13.11 -2.61 -5.60
N PHE A 73 13.84 -2.11 -4.59
CA PHE A 73 15.30 -2.05 -4.66
C PHE A 73 15.96 -3.44 -4.80
N LEU A 74 15.25 -4.52 -4.39
CA LEU A 74 15.68 -5.91 -4.61
C LEU A 74 15.39 -6.40 -6.04
N PHE A 75 14.39 -5.80 -6.71
CA PHE A 75 13.89 -6.24 -8.01
C PHE A 75 14.08 -5.16 -9.11
N ARG A 76 15.23 -4.46 -9.08
CA ARG A 76 15.51 -3.27 -9.93
C ARG A 76 15.24 -3.45 -11.43
N LYS A 77 15.31 -4.67 -11.96
CA LYS A 77 15.11 -4.96 -13.39
C LYS A 77 13.66 -5.31 -13.75
N SER A 78 12.76 -5.43 -12.79
CA SER A 78 11.40 -5.88 -13.04
C SER A 78 10.48 -4.72 -13.45
N LYS A 79 10.21 -4.59 -14.74
CA LYS A 79 9.25 -3.60 -15.27
C LYS A 79 7.81 -3.89 -14.81
N SER A 80 7.44 -5.15 -14.64
CA SER A 80 6.13 -5.54 -14.11
C SER A 80 5.92 -5.02 -12.69
N TYR A 81 7.00 -4.93 -11.91
CA TYR A 81 6.97 -4.37 -10.57
C TYR A 81 6.77 -2.84 -10.59
N LEU A 82 7.38 -2.14 -11.55
CA LEU A 82 7.15 -0.69 -11.76
C LEU A 82 5.70 -0.42 -12.14
N LYS A 83 5.13 -1.22 -13.03
CA LYS A 83 3.70 -1.11 -13.38
C LYS A 83 2.78 -1.41 -12.17
N PHE A 84 3.13 -2.39 -11.36
CA PHE A 84 2.42 -2.68 -10.12
C PHE A 84 2.45 -1.47 -9.16
N ILE A 85 3.59 -0.79 -9.01
CA ILE A 85 3.70 0.43 -8.19
C ILE A 85 2.81 1.54 -8.74
N LYS A 86 2.85 1.78 -10.05
CA LYS A 86 2.05 2.81 -10.71
C LYS A 86 0.54 2.60 -10.50
N THR A 87 0.07 1.37 -10.44
CA THR A 87 -1.37 1.03 -10.40
C THR A 87 -1.81 0.58 -9.01
N TYR A 88 -1.42 -0.62 -8.60
CA TYR A 88 -1.90 -1.27 -7.37
C TYR A 88 -1.42 -0.57 -6.09
N SER A 89 -0.14 -0.18 -6.04
CA SER A 89 0.39 0.48 -4.84
C SER A 89 -0.11 1.91 -4.72
N LEU A 90 -0.29 2.62 -5.84
CA LEU A 90 -0.93 3.94 -5.84
C LEU A 90 -2.34 3.87 -5.27
N LEU A 91 -3.15 2.89 -5.73
CA LEU A 91 -4.48 2.65 -5.19
C LEU A 91 -4.43 2.37 -3.68
N GLY A 92 -3.52 1.49 -3.24
CA GLY A 92 -3.35 1.17 -1.82
C GLY A 92 -2.97 2.38 -0.98
N ALA A 93 -2.07 3.23 -1.48
CA ALA A 93 -1.66 4.45 -0.79
C ALA A 93 -2.80 5.48 -0.68
N ILE A 94 -3.55 5.71 -1.75
CA ILE A 94 -4.71 6.60 -1.74
C ILE A 94 -5.79 6.06 -0.81
N ALA A 95 -6.11 4.77 -0.88
CA ALA A 95 -7.11 4.14 -0.02
C ALA A 95 -6.74 4.28 1.47
N ALA A 96 -5.46 4.08 1.82
CA ALA A 96 -4.98 4.24 3.19
C ALA A 96 -5.08 5.69 3.68
N LEU A 97 -4.80 6.68 2.83
CA LEU A 97 -4.97 8.09 3.17
C LEU A 97 -6.44 8.48 3.28
N CYS A 98 -7.32 7.91 2.46
CA CYS A 98 -8.78 8.15 2.54
C CYS A 98 -9.43 7.48 3.74
N TYR A 99 -8.83 6.42 4.29
CA TYR A 99 -9.37 5.68 5.43
C TYR A 99 -8.29 5.43 6.50
N PRO A 100 -7.86 6.48 7.22
CA PRO A 100 -6.68 6.45 8.09
C PRO A 100 -6.95 5.85 9.49
N MET A 101 -7.88 4.92 9.64
CA MET A 101 -8.29 4.39 10.95
C MET A 101 -7.11 3.81 11.74
N ASP A 102 -6.27 3.00 11.09
CA ASP A 102 -5.10 2.40 11.74
C ASP A 102 -4.00 3.43 12.04
N MET A 103 -3.88 4.47 11.21
CA MET A 103 -2.88 5.53 11.40
C MET A 103 -3.12 6.33 12.67
N ILE A 104 -4.40 6.60 12.98
CA ILE A 104 -4.81 7.47 14.10
C ILE A 104 -4.76 6.71 15.43
N ALA A 105 -4.96 5.39 15.41
CA ALA A 105 -5.07 4.57 16.62
C ALA A 105 -3.75 4.48 17.42
N HIS A 106 -2.59 4.67 16.78
CA HIS A 106 -1.28 4.30 17.35
C HIS A 106 -0.41 5.47 17.84
N GLY A 107 -0.94 6.70 17.83
CA GLY A 107 -0.26 7.89 18.31
C GLY A 107 0.43 8.72 17.23
N LEU A 108 0.92 9.90 17.63
CA LEU A 108 1.41 10.92 16.71
C LEU A 108 2.59 10.45 15.83
N VAL A 109 3.55 9.73 16.42
CA VAL A 109 4.76 9.27 15.70
C VAL A 109 4.39 8.35 14.54
N LEU A 110 3.55 7.33 14.79
CA LEU A 110 3.11 6.40 13.76
C LEU A 110 2.13 7.03 12.77
N CYS A 111 1.35 8.01 13.20
CA CYS A 111 0.49 8.79 12.32
C CYS A 111 1.34 9.57 11.29
N ILE A 112 2.35 10.35 11.74
CA ILE A 112 3.26 11.08 10.85
C ILE A 112 4.01 10.11 9.91
N HIS A 113 4.57 9.03 10.49
CA HIS A 113 5.25 7.99 9.72
C HIS A 113 4.36 7.46 8.59
N SER A 114 3.10 7.14 8.90
CA SER A 114 2.17 6.57 7.93
C SER A 114 1.84 7.54 6.79
N TYR A 115 1.58 8.82 7.09
CA TYR A 115 1.38 9.83 6.05
C TYR A 115 2.60 9.96 5.14
N LEU A 116 3.80 10.09 5.71
CA LEU A 116 5.04 10.20 4.93
C LEU A 116 5.29 8.96 4.08
N PHE A 117 5.01 7.77 4.62
CA PHE A 117 5.15 6.51 3.91
C PHE A 117 4.24 6.46 2.66
N HIS A 118 2.95 6.81 2.82
CA HIS A 118 2.00 6.78 1.70
C HIS A 118 2.26 7.89 0.68
N TYR A 119 2.68 9.08 1.10
CA TYR A 119 3.10 10.14 0.17
C TYR A 119 4.35 9.73 -0.63
N THR A 120 5.29 9.02 -0.02
CA THR A 120 6.46 8.49 -0.73
C THR A 120 6.04 7.50 -1.82
N ILE A 121 5.05 6.64 -1.56
CA ILE A 121 4.50 5.73 -2.57
C ILE A 121 3.83 6.49 -3.71
N ILE A 122 3.04 7.52 -3.41
CA ILE A 122 2.39 8.37 -4.42
C ILE A 122 3.46 9.05 -5.29
N LEU A 123 4.52 9.57 -4.69
CA LEU A 123 5.64 10.15 -5.42
C LEU A 123 6.35 9.12 -6.31
N MET A 124 6.61 7.92 -5.81
CA MET A 124 7.19 6.82 -6.61
C MET A 124 6.32 6.49 -7.81
N SER A 125 5.01 6.33 -7.59
CA SER A 125 4.04 6.01 -8.65
C SER A 125 4.00 7.10 -9.71
N SER A 126 4.05 8.37 -9.30
CA SER A 126 4.06 9.50 -10.22
C SER A 126 5.36 9.60 -11.04
N ILE A 127 6.53 9.29 -10.43
CA ILE A 127 7.80 9.21 -11.17
C ILE A 127 7.74 8.12 -12.24
N VAL A 128 7.21 6.94 -11.90
CA VAL A 128 7.01 5.86 -12.88
C VAL A 128 6.11 6.33 -14.02
N PHE A 129 4.99 6.98 -13.69
CA PHE A 129 4.04 7.50 -14.66
C PHE A 129 4.64 8.57 -15.60
N PHE A 130 5.16 9.67 -15.04
CA PHE A 130 5.66 10.79 -15.86
C PHE A 130 6.92 10.47 -16.65
N ASN A 131 7.77 9.56 -16.16
CA ASN A 131 8.96 9.12 -16.88
C ASN A 131 8.75 7.85 -17.70
N LYS A 132 7.53 7.32 -17.73
CA LYS A 132 7.14 6.15 -18.55
C LYS A 132 8.06 4.95 -18.32
N LEU A 133 8.40 4.65 -17.07
CA LEU A 133 9.38 3.60 -16.74
C LEU A 133 8.84 2.19 -16.96
N ASP A 134 7.52 2.04 -17.10
CA ASP A 134 6.77 0.78 -17.25
C ASP A 134 6.26 0.51 -18.68
N ASN A 135 6.65 1.33 -19.68
CA ASN A 135 6.03 1.34 -21.01
C ASN A 135 6.01 -0.01 -21.75
N ASP A 136 7.00 -0.88 -21.52
CA ASP A 136 7.08 -2.18 -22.24
C ASP A 136 6.37 -3.31 -21.47
N THR A 137 5.55 -2.97 -20.47
CA THR A 137 4.90 -3.95 -19.60
C THR A 137 3.39 -3.85 -19.68
N SER A 138 2.71 -4.97 -19.92
CA SER A 138 1.25 -5.01 -19.93
C SER A 138 0.65 -4.96 -18.53
N PHE A 139 -0.54 -4.39 -18.40
CA PHE A 139 -1.32 -4.43 -17.16
C PHE A 139 -1.54 -5.88 -16.66
N LYS A 140 -1.71 -6.84 -17.59
CA LYS A 140 -1.83 -8.27 -17.27
C LYS A 140 -0.66 -8.78 -16.41
N GLN A 141 0.58 -8.36 -16.71
CA GLN A 141 1.76 -8.80 -15.93
C GLN A 141 1.75 -8.24 -14.52
N ALA A 142 1.34 -6.98 -14.32
CA ALA A 142 1.16 -6.41 -12.99
C ALA A 142 0.02 -7.10 -12.22
N THR A 143 -1.06 -7.48 -12.91
CA THR A 143 -2.17 -8.23 -12.32
C THR A 143 -1.75 -9.65 -11.90
N ILE A 144 -0.95 -10.33 -12.70
CA ILE A 144 -0.39 -11.64 -12.31
C ILE A 144 0.47 -11.49 -11.06
N LEU A 145 1.33 -10.46 -10.99
CA LEU A 145 2.12 -10.18 -9.79
C LEU A 145 1.22 -9.92 -8.58
N PHE A 146 0.16 -9.12 -8.73
CA PHE A 146 -0.83 -8.88 -7.68
C PHE A 146 -1.48 -10.17 -7.19
N LEU A 147 -1.90 -11.06 -8.09
CA LEU A 147 -2.52 -12.34 -7.73
C LEU A 147 -1.52 -13.26 -6.99
N ILE A 148 -0.25 -13.29 -7.42
CA ILE A 148 0.80 -14.02 -6.69
C ILE A 148 0.94 -13.46 -5.27
N MET A 149 0.95 -12.13 -5.10
CA MET A 149 1.00 -11.51 -3.77
C MET A 149 -0.24 -11.82 -2.92
N CYS A 150 -1.43 -11.93 -3.53
CA CYS A 150 -2.64 -12.38 -2.83
C CYS A 150 -2.52 -13.82 -2.32
N ILE A 151 -1.92 -14.73 -3.10
CA ILE A 151 -1.65 -16.12 -2.67
C ILE A 151 -0.69 -16.11 -1.48
N ILE A 152 0.42 -15.37 -1.56
CA ILE A 152 1.38 -15.25 -0.46
C ILE A 152 0.70 -14.66 0.79
N ALA A 153 -0.10 -13.59 0.63
CA ALA A 153 -0.86 -13.00 1.73
C ALA A 153 -1.82 -13.99 2.39
N THR A 154 -2.48 -14.84 1.59
CA THR A 154 -3.38 -15.89 2.10
C THR A 154 -2.60 -16.92 2.92
N ILE A 155 -1.43 -17.36 2.44
CA ILE A 155 -0.55 -18.28 3.17
C ILE A 155 -0.09 -17.65 4.49
N LEU A 156 0.37 -16.40 4.47
CA LEU A 156 0.79 -15.67 5.67
C LEU A 156 -0.36 -15.51 6.67
N ASN A 157 -1.54 -15.12 6.20
CA ASN A 157 -2.73 -14.99 7.04
C ASN A 157 -3.08 -16.31 7.74
N TYR A 158 -2.99 -17.42 7.03
CA TYR A 158 -3.26 -18.74 7.60
C TYR A 158 -2.18 -19.15 8.60
N SER A 159 -0.91 -19.08 8.21
CA SER A 159 0.23 -19.55 9.00
C SER A 159 0.46 -18.74 10.29
N LEU A 160 0.19 -17.44 10.25
CA LEU A 160 0.47 -16.53 11.36
C LEU A 160 -0.75 -16.21 12.22
N ASN A 161 -1.92 -16.73 11.87
CA ASN A 161 -3.17 -16.44 12.60
C ASN A 161 -3.14 -16.91 14.08
N SER A 162 -2.34 -17.92 14.42
CA SER A 162 -2.14 -18.39 15.80
C SER A 162 -1.34 -17.42 16.68
N PHE A 163 -0.55 -16.52 16.06
CA PHE A 163 0.29 -15.55 16.78
C PHE A 163 -0.43 -14.23 17.07
N GLY A 164 -1.66 -14.04 16.57
CA GLY A 164 -2.43 -12.84 16.83
C GLY A 164 -3.32 -12.42 15.65
N GLU A 165 -3.82 -11.18 15.73
CA GLU A 165 -4.58 -10.61 14.63
C GLU A 165 -3.69 -10.36 13.43
N ILE A 166 -4.10 -10.88 12.26
CA ILE A 166 -3.41 -10.68 10.99
C ILE A 166 -4.44 -10.61 9.86
N ASN A 167 -4.26 -9.67 8.94
CA ASN A 167 -5.10 -9.55 7.75
C ASN A 167 -4.32 -8.90 6.60
N MET A 168 -3.32 -9.64 6.09
CA MET A 168 -2.52 -9.20 4.95
C MET A 168 -3.39 -9.03 3.72
N PHE A 169 -3.22 -7.93 3.00
CA PHE A 169 -4.05 -7.53 1.86
C PHE A 169 -5.55 -7.45 2.16
N TYR A 170 -5.95 -7.49 3.45
CA TYR A 170 -7.36 -7.53 3.88
C TYR A 170 -8.16 -8.71 3.31
N ILE A 171 -7.51 -9.85 3.04
CA ILE A 171 -8.13 -11.05 2.46
C ILE A 171 -8.10 -12.27 3.38
N ASN A 172 -8.00 -12.08 4.71
CA ASN A 172 -8.00 -13.18 5.66
C ASN A 172 -9.37 -13.86 5.72
N CYS A 173 -9.45 -15.11 5.28
CA CYS A 173 -10.68 -15.91 5.29
C CYS A 173 -11.07 -16.42 6.69
N LEU A 174 -10.15 -16.41 7.65
CA LEU A 174 -10.38 -16.92 9.01
C LEU A 174 -11.00 -15.87 9.94
N ARG A 175 -11.08 -14.61 9.51
CA ARG A 175 -11.60 -13.50 10.31
C ARG A 175 -12.63 -12.72 9.51
N LYS A 176 -13.54 -12.04 10.20
CA LYS A 176 -14.48 -11.11 9.53
C LYS A 176 -13.68 -10.08 8.75
N PRO A 177 -13.93 -9.94 7.44
CA PRO A 177 -13.17 -8.99 6.62
C PRO A 177 -13.43 -7.57 7.12
N TYR A 178 -12.36 -6.87 7.52
CA TYR A 178 -12.39 -5.45 7.84
C TYR A 178 -12.32 -4.63 6.54
N GLN A 179 -13.29 -4.88 5.66
CA GLN A 179 -13.33 -4.29 4.34
C GLN A 179 -14.54 -3.35 4.26
N PRO A 180 -14.34 -2.03 4.24
CA PRO A 180 -15.45 -1.07 4.25
C PRO A 180 -16.45 -1.28 3.10
N ILE A 181 -15.95 -1.77 1.96
CA ILE A 181 -16.74 -1.91 0.73
C ILE A 181 -17.57 -3.20 0.70
N VAL A 182 -17.08 -4.27 1.33
CA VAL A 182 -17.68 -5.62 1.22
C VAL A 182 -18.12 -6.22 2.56
N ASN A 183 -18.12 -5.44 3.63
CA ASN A 183 -18.49 -5.90 4.97
C ASN A 183 -19.97 -6.37 5.09
N LYS A 184 -20.81 -6.04 4.13
CA LYS A 184 -22.19 -6.50 4.04
C LYS A 184 -22.33 -7.92 3.49
N ILE A 185 -21.28 -8.46 2.87
CA ILE A 185 -21.27 -9.82 2.34
C ILE A 185 -20.95 -10.77 3.48
N THR A 186 -21.91 -11.65 3.84
CA THR A 186 -21.76 -12.58 4.96
C THR A 186 -20.77 -13.71 4.69
N ASN A 187 -20.67 -14.13 3.42
CA ASN A 187 -19.73 -15.17 3.00
C ASN A 187 -18.33 -14.55 2.80
N THR A 188 -17.38 -14.96 3.63
CA THR A 188 -16.02 -14.41 3.66
C THR A 188 -15.25 -14.67 2.35
N TYR A 189 -15.43 -15.83 1.73
CA TYR A 189 -14.76 -16.14 0.45
C TYR A 189 -15.29 -15.25 -0.68
N LEU A 190 -16.61 -15.07 -0.73
CA LEU A 190 -17.24 -14.18 -1.72
C LEU A 190 -16.82 -12.73 -1.49
N ALA A 191 -16.76 -12.29 -0.23
CA ALA A 191 -16.29 -10.95 0.14
C ALA A 191 -14.85 -10.69 -0.33
N ASN A 192 -13.94 -11.64 -0.06
CA ASN A 192 -12.54 -11.52 -0.47
C ASN A 192 -12.37 -11.56 -1.98
N THR A 193 -13.09 -12.43 -2.69
CA THR A 193 -13.07 -12.50 -4.15
C THR A 193 -13.58 -11.19 -4.76
N SER A 194 -14.70 -10.66 -4.25
CA SER A 194 -15.26 -9.38 -4.70
C SER A 194 -14.29 -8.22 -4.46
N TYR A 195 -13.60 -8.21 -3.31
CA TYR A 195 -12.60 -7.20 -2.98
C TYR A 195 -11.41 -7.25 -3.95
N ILE A 196 -10.86 -8.43 -4.24
CA ILE A 196 -9.78 -8.62 -5.22
C ILE A 196 -10.22 -8.11 -6.59
N LEU A 197 -11.43 -8.45 -7.04
CA LEU A 197 -11.98 -7.98 -8.31
C LEU A 197 -12.11 -6.46 -8.37
N VAL A 198 -12.60 -5.83 -7.30
CA VAL A 198 -12.71 -4.36 -7.20
C VAL A 198 -11.31 -3.72 -7.31
N ILE A 199 -10.31 -4.25 -6.61
CA ILE A 199 -8.93 -3.75 -6.71
C ILE A 199 -8.41 -3.85 -8.15
N ILE A 200 -8.63 -4.98 -8.85
CA ILE A 200 -8.20 -5.16 -10.23
C ILE A 200 -8.90 -4.15 -11.15
N ILE A 201 -10.22 -3.99 -11.03
CA ILE A 201 -10.99 -3.06 -11.85
C ILE A 201 -10.53 -1.61 -11.63
N VAL A 202 -10.40 -1.17 -10.38
CA VAL A 202 -9.96 0.20 -10.08
C VAL A 202 -8.51 0.44 -10.52
N SER A 203 -7.63 -0.54 -10.34
CA SER A 203 -6.24 -0.44 -10.84
C SER A 203 -6.17 -0.39 -12.37
N TYR A 204 -7.08 -1.09 -13.06
CA TYR A 204 -7.22 -1.01 -14.52
C TYR A 204 -7.68 0.38 -14.97
N LEU A 205 -8.65 0.97 -14.26
CA LEU A 205 -9.09 2.35 -14.51
C LEU A 205 -7.94 3.34 -14.30
N ILE A 206 -7.16 3.19 -13.24
CA ILE A 206 -5.95 4.01 -13.00
C ILE A 206 -5.00 3.91 -14.20
N GLU A 207 -4.74 2.70 -14.73
CA GLU A 207 -3.85 2.50 -15.87
C GLU A 207 -4.34 3.21 -17.15
N HIS A 208 -5.66 3.33 -17.34
CA HIS A 208 -6.24 3.88 -18.57
C HIS A 208 -6.52 5.38 -18.50
N PHE A 209 -6.78 5.92 -17.32
CA PHE A 209 -7.19 7.32 -17.15
C PHE A 209 -6.11 8.22 -16.54
N ILE A 210 -5.05 7.65 -16.04
CA ILE A 210 -3.85 8.36 -15.60
C ILE A 210 -2.69 8.02 -16.52
#